data_c161d08eef6b7bb01e82abbf7b66baa3
#
_entry.id   c161d08eef6b7bb01e82abbf7b66baa3
#
_cell.length_a   1.000
_cell.length_b   1.000
_cell.length_c   1.000
_cell.angle_alpha   90.00
_cell.angle_beta   90.00
_cell.angle_gamma   90.00
#
_symmetry.space_group_name_H-M   'P 1'
#
loop_
_entity.id
_entity.type
_entity.pdbx_description
1 polymer ?
#
loop_
_entity_poly.entity_id
_entity_poly.type
_entity_poly.pdbx_seq_one_letter_code
_entity_poly.pdbx_strand_id
1 'polypeptide(L)'
;ERLVVERLMTGFLNSERLQKHVQFLFSKGSMYLSYNDNLLFHGCVPLNPDGSFMELPIANVKYSGKALLDKYEEVLRKGYLNREGKKHNVRILDLIWYLWEGKASSLFGKDKMTTFERLYVAEKETHIEKKNLYYEQRDNVELSYKILKEFGLDPNKGHIINGHTPVKEKIGENPLKADGKLIVIDGGFSKAYQNTTGLAGYTLLYNSFGMQLVSHQPFTSRQDAIENEKDIVSTRRIVDKELERKTVRQTDVGKKLTQQVTDLHQLLRAYKSGEIVEDLLSDK
;
A
#
# COMPACT_ATOMS: atom_id res chain seq x y z
N GLU A 1 -2.99 -5.65 -36.54
CA GLU A 1 -2.55 -5.72 -35.11
C GLU A 1 -1.64 -4.54 -34.76
N ARG A 2 -0.51 -4.30 -35.49
CA ARG A 2 0.43 -3.23 -35.20
C ARG A 2 -0.24 -1.84 -35.07
N LEU A 3 -1.11 -1.45 -36.00
CA LEU A 3 -1.85 -0.19 -35.97
C LEU A 3 -2.76 -0.06 -34.74
N VAL A 4 -3.33 -1.16 -34.26
CA VAL A 4 -4.16 -1.18 -33.05
C VAL A 4 -3.29 -0.89 -31.82
N VAL A 5 -2.12 -1.56 -31.71
CA VAL A 5 -1.18 -1.36 -30.61
C VAL A 5 -0.66 0.08 -30.61
N GLU A 6 -0.25 0.60 -31.77
CA GLU A 6 0.22 2.00 -31.92
C GLU A 6 -0.87 3.00 -31.49
N ARG A 7 -2.13 2.75 -31.85
CA ARG A 7 -3.25 3.60 -31.44
C ARG A 7 -3.52 3.55 -29.94
N LEU A 8 -3.44 2.36 -29.33
CA LEU A 8 -3.58 2.19 -27.87
C LEU A 8 -2.44 2.90 -27.14
N MET A 9 -1.19 2.69 -27.54
CA MET A 9 -0.03 3.36 -26.96
C MET A 9 -0.15 4.88 -27.06
N THR A 10 -0.50 5.41 -28.25
CA THR A 10 -0.70 6.83 -28.46
C THR A 10 -1.82 7.39 -27.59
N GLY A 11 -2.93 6.66 -27.44
CA GLY A 11 -4.03 7.02 -26.55
C GLY A 11 -3.60 7.12 -25.08
N PHE A 12 -2.80 6.18 -24.61
CA PHE A 12 -2.25 6.21 -23.24
C PHE A 12 -1.26 7.36 -23.02
N LEU A 13 -0.32 7.53 -23.93
CA LEU A 13 0.74 8.56 -23.82
C LEU A 13 0.17 9.98 -23.89
N ASN A 14 -0.85 10.21 -24.73
CA ASN A 14 -1.46 11.53 -24.92
C ASN A 14 -2.65 11.81 -23.98
N SER A 15 -3.01 10.89 -23.10
CA SER A 15 -4.08 11.10 -22.12
C SER A 15 -3.59 12.03 -21.00
N GLU A 16 -3.85 13.32 -21.09
CA GLU A 16 -3.48 14.31 -20.08
C GLU A 16 -3.99 13.94 -18.67
N ARG A 17 -5.24 13.45 -18.60
CA ARG A 17 -5.84 13.01 -17.33
C ARG A 17 -5.07 11.84 -16.71
N LEU A 18 -4.68 10.84 -17.51
CA LEU A 18 -3.88 9.71 -17.04
C LEU A 18 -2.50 10.18 -16.56
N GLN A 19 -1.83 11.06 -17.32
CA GLN A 19 -0.53 11.59 -16.93
C GLN A 19 -0.59 12.36 -15.59
N LYS A 20 -1.63 13.16 -15.37
CA LYS A 20 -1.87 13.84 -14.09
C LYS A 20 -2.06 12.85 -12.94
N HIS A 21 -2.83 11.76 -13.15
CA HIS A 21 -3.03 10.73 -12.14
C HIS A 21 -1.71 9.99 -11.82
N VAL A 22 -0.93 9.64 -12.84
CA VAL A 22 0.38 8.99 -12.64
C VAL A 22 1.34 9.91 -11.90
N GLN A 23 1.42 11.19 -12.28
CA GLN A 23 2.23 12.19 -11.58
C GLN A 23 1.83 12.31 -10.10
N PHE A 24 0.52 12.36 -9.80
CA PHE A 24 0.03 12.39 -8.43
C PHE A 24 0.45 11.14 -7.67
N LEU A 25 0.29 9.95 -8.27
CA LEU A 25 0.70 8.68 -7.67
C LEU A 25 2.19 8.68 -7.31
N PHE A 26 3.07 9.14 -8.21
CA PHE A 26 4.50 9.22 -7.92
C PHE A 26 4.88 10.31 -6.92
N SER A 27 4.08 11.37 -6.81
CA SER A 27 4.33 12.46 -5.84
C SER A 27 3.87 12.12 -4.42
N LYS A 28 2.85 11.28 -4.25
CA LYS A 28 2.19 10.99 -2.97
C LYS A 28 2.20 9.52 -2.57
N GLY A 29 2.33 8.62 -3.54
CA GLY A 29 2.36 7.18 -3.31
C GLY A 29 3.75 6.66 -2.94
N SER A 30 3.77 5.43 -2.41
CA SER A 30 4.98 4.65 -2.15
C SER A 30 4.65 3.16 -2.16
N MET A 31 5.67 2.30 -2.20
CA MET A 31 5.50 0.86 -2.11
C MET A 31 4.94 0.41 -0.76
N TYR A 32 5.24 1.16 0.29
CA TYR A 32 4.66 1.01 1.61
C TYR A 32 4.72 2.34 2.36
N LEU A 33 3.97 2.44 3.46
CA LEU A 33 4.00 3.56 4.39
C LEU A 33 4.07 3.03 5.81
N SER A 34 5.02 3.51 6.60
CA SER A 34 5.04 3.34 8.06
C SER A 34 4.55 4.64 8.69
N TYR A 35 3.47 4.58 9.47
CA TYR A 35 2.88 5.77 10.07
C TYR A 35 2.22 5.45 11.41
N ASN A 36 2.65 6.09 12.48
CA ASN A 36 2.17 5.89 13.85
C ASN A 36 2.15 4.40 14.25
N ASP A 37 3.29 3.73 14.08
CA ASP A 37 3.50 2.29 14.28
C ASP A 37 2.72 1.36 13.34
N ASN A 38 1.92 1.88 12.40
CA ASN A 38 1.20 1.07 11.43
C ASN A 38 1.98 0.93 10.13
N LEU A 39 1.93 -0.26 9.52
CA LEU A 39 2.53 -0.59 8.24
C LEU A 39 1.43 -0.76 7.19
N LEU A 40 1.45 0.08 6.16
CA LEU A 40 0.50 0.04 5.06
C LEU A 40 1.22 -0.38 3.79
N PHE A 41 0.69 -1.36 3.06
CA PHE A 41 1.14 -1.71 1.71
C PHE A 41 -0.02 -2.30 0.90
N HIS A 42 0.11 -2.30 -0.44
CA HIS A 42 -0.98 -2.71 -1.31
C HIS A 42 -1.27 -4.21 -1.24
N GLY A 43 -0.30 -5.06 -1.62
CA GLY A 43 -0.50 -6.49 -1.83
C GLY A 43 0.09 -7.36 -0.72
N CYS A 44 1.37 -7.66 -0.80
CA CYS A 44 2.04 -8.57 0.13
C CYS A 44 3.50 -8.21 0.38
N VAL A 45 4.06 -8.75 1.46
CA VAL A 45 5.50 -8.96 1.60
C VAL A 45 5.77 -10.40 1.13
N PRO A 46 6.48 -10.62 -0.01
CA PRO A 46 6.62 -11.94 -0.59
C PRO A 46 7.32 -12.94 0.32
N LEU A 47 6.73 -14.14 0.46
CA LEU A 47 7.22 -15.22 1.33
C LEU A 47 7.51 -16.48 0.54
N ASN A 48 8.50 -17.23 0.99
CA ASN A 48 8.76 -18.62 0.59
C ASN A 48 7.80 -19.58 1.31
N PRO A 49 7.66 -20.83 0.85
CA PRO A 49 6.80 -21.83 1.50
C PRO A 49 7.13 -22.13 2.98
N ASP A 50 8.35 -21.87 3.41
CA ASP A 50 8.82 -22.02 4.79
C ASP A 50 8.53 -20.79 5.68
N GLY A 51 7.89 -19.75 5.13
CA GLY A 51 7.60 -18.50 5.82
C GLY A 51 8.79 -17.53 5.91
N SER A 52 9.93 -17.82 5.29
CA SER A 52 11.02 -16.86 5.14
C SER A 52 10.67 -15.79 4.09
N PHE A 53 11.29 -14.61 4.18
CA PHE A 53 11.11 -13.58 3.14
C PHE A 53 11.73 -14.05 1.82
N MET A 54 10.96 -13.93 0.73
CA MET A 54 11.43 -14.30 -0.60
C MET A 54 12.52 -13.34 -1.05
N GLU A 55 13.62 -13.89 -1.57
CA GLU A 55 14.74 -13.13 -2.12
C GLU A 55 14.58 -12.93 -3.63
N LEU A 56 14.88 -11.72 -4.11
CA LEU A 56 15.03 -11.43 -5.53
C LEU A 56 16.43 -10.87 -5.80
N PRO A 57 17.24 -11.50 -6.68
CA PRO A 57 18.50 -10.94 -7.10
C PRO A 57 18.29 -9.78 -8.08
N ILE A 58 18.78 -8.59 -7.75
CA ILE A 58 18.76 -7.40 -8.60
C ILE A 58 20.19 -6.88 -8.70
N ALA A 59 20.77 -6.86 -9.91
CA ALA A 59 22.16 -6.42 -10.17
C ALA A 59 23.19 -7.10 -9.23
N ASN A 60 23.10 -8.42 -9.07
CA ASN A 60 23.98 -9.26 -8.23
C ASN A 60 23.84 -9.05 -6.70
N VAL A 61 22.88 -8.28 -6.24
CA VAL A 61 22.53 -8.14 -4.82
C VAL A 61 21.18 -8.79 -4.57
N LYS A 62 21.07 -9.58 -3.52
CA LYS A 62 19.81 -10.20 -3.10
C LYS A 62 19.06 -9.26 -2.16
N TYR A 63 17.80 -9.01 -2.47
CA TYR A 63 16.89 -8.19 -1.66
C TYR A 63 15.72 -9.04 -1.18
N SER A 64 15.28 -8.83 0.06
CA SER A 64 14.11 -9.48 0.63
C SER A 64 13.41 -8.55 1.62
N GLY A 65 12.18 -8.87 2.03
CA GLY A 65 11.44 -8.12 3.03
C GLY A 65 11.37 -6.62 2.73
N LYS A 66 11.68 -5.79 3.72
CA LYS A 66 11.71 -4.33 3.57
C LYS A 66 12.68 -3.86 2.49
N ALA A 67 13.90 -4.41 2.47
CA ALA A 67 14.91 -4.01 1.50
C ALA A 67 14.47 -4.26 0.04
N LEU A 68 13.64 -5.29 -0.20
CA LEU A 68 13.07 -5.56 -1.52
C LEU A 68 12.05 -4.47 -1.91
N LEU A 69 11.17 -4.08 -1.00
CA LEU A 69 10.20 -3.02 -1.26
C LEU A 69 10.88 -1.66 -1.47
N ASP A 70 11.92 -1.35 -0.68
CA ASP A 70 12.74 -0.15 -0.86
C ASP A 70 13.41 -0.14 -2.25
N LYS A 71 13.90 -1.30 -2.70
CA LYS A 71 14.51 -1.44 -4.02
C LYS A 71 13.50 -1.28 -5.15
N TYR A 72 12.31 -1.80 -5.00
CA TYR A 72 11.22 -1.57 -5.95
C TYR A 72 10.84 -0.09 -6.04
N GLU A 73 10.71 0.59 -4.92
CA GLU A 73 10.46 2.03 -4.86
C GLU A 73 11.52 2.82 -5.63
N GLU A 74 12.81 2.54 -5.36
CA GLU A 74 13.95 3.17 -6.04
C GLU A 74 13.86 3.00 -7.56
N VAL A 75 13.60 1.77 -8.03
CA VAL A 75 13.53 1.44 -9.46
C VAL A 75 12.36 2.12 -10.13
N LEU A 76 11.17 2.08 -9.52
CA LEU A 76 9.99 2.75 -10.03
C LEU A 76 10.22 4.25 -10.20
N ARG A 77 10.79 4.91 -9.19
CA ARG A 77 11.10 6.35 -9.25
C ARG A 77 12.14 6.68 -10.30
N LYS A 78 13.22 5.90 -10.39
CA LYS A 78 14.24 6.06 -11.44
C LYS A 78 13.65 5.87 -12.83
N GLY A 79 12.80 4.87 -13.04
CA GLY A 79 12.13 4.63 -14.32
C GLY A 79 11.20 5.77 -14.70
N TYR A 80 10.41 6.27 -13.77
CA TYR A 80 9.50 7.37 -14.00
C TYR A 80 10.22 8.69 -14.30
N LEU A 81 11.27 9.06 -13.56
CA LEU A 81 12.05 10.27 -13.76
C LEU A 81 12.79 10.27 -15.10
N ASN A 82 13.23 9.09 -15.56
CA ASN A 82 14.00 8.95 -16.81
C ASN A 82 13.11 8.61 -18.03
N ARG A 83 11.78 8.66 -17.92
CA ARG A 83 10.85 8.25 -18.99
C ARG A 83 10.98 9.07 -20.28
N GLU A 84 11.45 10.30 -20.19
CA GLU A 84 11.66 11.18 -21.35
C GLU A 84 13.10 11.13 -21.90
N GLY A 85 13.98 10.36 -21.27
CA GLY A 85 15.38 10.24 -21.69
C GLY A 85 15.54 9.40 -22.95
N LYS A 86 16.52 9.79 -23.80
CA LYS A 86 16.84 9.08 -25.08
C LYS A 86 17.43 7.68 -24.87
N LYS A 87 17.93 7.35 -23.68
CA LYS A 87 18.47 6.02 -23.32
C LYS A 87 17.65 5.42 -22.21
N HIS A 88 16.70 4.57 -22.56
CA HIS A 88 16.00 3.75 -21.58
C HIS A 88 16.96 2.69 -21.02
N ASN A 89 17.05 2.60 -19.70
CA ASN A 89 17.72 1.48 -19.06
C ASN A 89 16.77 0.27 -19.11
N VAL A 90 17.03 -0.63 -20.05
CA VAL A 90 16.19 -1.83 -20.29
C VAL A 90 15.99 -2.62 -19.00
N ARG A 91 17.01 -2.77 -18.15
CA ARG A 91 16.89 -3.49 -16.86
C ARG A 91 15.90 -2.84 -15.88
N ILE A 92 15.81 -1.50 -15.91
CA ILE A 92 14.82 -0.77 -15.09
C ILE A 92 13.41 -1.06 -15.62
N LEU A 93 13.21 -1.02 -16.94
CA LEU A 93 11.91 -1.31 -17.55
C LEU A 93 11.50 -2.77 -17.33
N ASP A 94 12.43 -3.71 -17.46
CA ASP A 94 12.19 -5.13 -17.19
C ASP A 94 11.76 -5.36 -15.73
N LEU A 95 12.36 -4.65 -14.77
CA LEU A 95 11.98 -4.77 -13.37
C LEU A 95 10.64 -4.10 -13.07
N ILE A 96 10.29 -2.99 -13.75
CA ILE A 96 8.96 -2.38 -13.67
C ILE A 96 7.91 -3.36 -14.23
N TRP A 97 8.20 -4.01 -15.35
CA TRP A 97 7.34 -5.05 -15.91
C TRP A 97 7.21 -6.26 -14.96
N TYR A 98 8.33 -6.69 -14.36
CA TYR A 98 8.33 -7.75 -13.34
C TYR A 98 7.41 -7.41 -12.15
N LEU A 99 7.32 -6.15 -11.73
CA LEU A 99 6.39 -5.76 -10.67
C LEU A 99 4.92 -5.97 -11.03
N TRP A 100 4.59 -5.98 -12.32
CA TRP A 100 3.23 -6.24 -12.80
C TRP A 100 2.84 -7.72 -12.71
N GLU A 101 3.75 -8.65 -12.91
CA GLU A 101 3.43 -10.09 -13.04
C GLU A 101 4.42 -11.05 -12.33
N GLY A 102 5.46 -10.54 -11.72
CA GLY A 102 6.53 -11.36 -11.16
C GLY A 102 6.16 -12.04 -9.85
N LYS A 103 6.65 -13.25 -9.64
CA LYS A 103 6.38 -14.10 -8.48
C LYS A 103 6.77 -13.44 -7.13
N ALA A 104 7.87 -12.68 -7.10
CA ALA A 104 8.33 -11.95 -5.91
C ALA A 104 7.82 -10.50 -5.87
N SER A 105 6.87 -10.12 -6.74
CA SER A 105 6.28 -8.79 -6.70
C SER A 105 5.37 -8.63 -5.49
N SER A 106 5.59 -7.54 -4.74
CA SER A 106 4.70 -7.13 -3.65
C SER A 106 3.36 -6.56 -4.13
N LEU A 107 3.26 -6.20 -5.43
CA LEU A 107 2.04 -5.66 -6.02
C LEU A 107 1.15 -6.75 -6.63
N PHE A 108 1.74 -7.81 -7.14
CA PHE A 108 1.03 -8.89 -7.83
C PHE A 108 0.69 -10.06 -6.90
N GLY A 109 1.66 -10.57 -6.15
CA GLY A 109 1.48 -11.57 -5.10
C GLY A 109 0.96 -12.94 -5.57
N LYS A 110 1.26 -13.34 -6.81
CA LYS A 110 0.93 -14.64 -7.39
C LYS A 110 2.12 -15.24 -8.14
N ASP A 111 2.06 -16.53 -8.42
CA ASP A 111 3.13 -17.25 -9.13
C ASP A 111 3.18 -16.94 -10.62
N LYS A 112 2.06 -16.64 -11.24
CA LYS A 112 1.91 -16.31 -12.67
C LYS A 112 0.61 -15.56 -12.95
N MET A 113 0.55 -14.90 -14.10
CA MET A 113 -0.66 -14.31 -14.68
C MET A 113 -1.17 -15.20 -15.82
N THR A 114 -2.44 -15.59 -15.77
CA THR A 114 -3.04 -16.54 -16.72
C THR A 114 -4.08 -15.90 -17.64
N THR A 115 -3.90 -14.65 -18.02
CA THR A 115 -4.86 -13.93 -18.86
C THR A 115 -5.02 -14.57 -20.23
N PHE A 116 -3.91 -14.93 -20.88
CA PHE A 116 -3.95 -15.55 -22.20
C PHE A 116 -4.41 -16.99 -22.13
N GLU A 117 -3.98 -17.75 -21.15
CA GLU A 117 -4.43 -19.13 -20.93
C GLU A 117 -5.95 -19.20 -20.80
N ARG A 118 -6.55 -18.27 -20.03
CA ARG A 118 -8.00 -18.20 -19.84
C ARG A 118 -8.78 -17.86 -21.12
N LEU A 119 -8.14 -17.15 -22.05
CA LEU A 119 -8.77 -16.73 -23.31
C LEU A 119 -8.56 -17.76 -24.44
N TYR A 120 -7.43 -18.44 -24.47
CA TYR A 120 -7.02 -19.23 -25.63
C TYR A 120 -6.77 -20.71 -25.38
N VAL A 121 -6.69 -21.15 -24.11
CA VAL A 121 -6.39 -22.53 -23.72
C VAL A 121 -7.60 -23.14 -23.03
N ALA A 122 -8.02 -24.33 -23.45
CA ALA A 122 -9.20 -25.01 -22.91
C ALA A 122 -8.94 -25.70 -21.56
N GLU A 123 -7.70 -26.12 -21.34
CA GLU A 123 -7.27 -26.88 -20.16
C GLU A 123 -7.28 -26.01 -18.92
N LYS A 124 -8.25 -26.26 -18.02
CA LYS A 124 -8.50 -25.45 -16.81
C LYS A 124 -7.35 -25.43 -15.83
N GLU A 125 -6.49 -26.44 -15.83
CA GLU A 125 -5.29 -26.52 -15.00
C GLU A 125 -4.30 -25.38 -15.31
N THR A 126 -4.25 -24.91 -16.57
CA THR A 126 -3.40 -23.80 -16.99
C THR A 126 -3.87 -22.46 -16.44
N HIS A 127 -5.18 -22.34 -16.08
CA HIS A 127 -5.81 -21.13 -15.56
C HIS A 127 -5.53 -20.88 -14.06
N ILE A 128 -4.87 -21.83 -13.37
CA ILE A 128 -4.64 -21.74 -11.93
C ILE A 128 -3.51 -20.75 -11.65
N GLU A 129 -3.80 -19.76 -10.84
CA GLU A 129 -2.84 -18.79 -10.29
C GLU A 129 -2.71 -19.02 -8.77
N LYS A 130 -1.56 -19.52 -8.34
CA LYS A 130 -1.29 -19.74 -6.91
C LYS A 130 -0.89 -18.41 -6.27
N LYS A 131 -1.59 -18.06 -5.18
CA LYS A 131 -1.23 -16.89 -4.38
C LYS A 131 0.06 -17.11 -3.62
N ASN A 132 0.77 -16.03 -3.30
CA ASN A 132 1.90 -16.08 -2.38
C ASN A 132 1.45 -16.59 -1.01
N LEU A 133 2.33 -17.28 -0.29
CA LEU A 133 2.05 -17.82 1.06
C LEU A 133 1.54 -16.76 2.03
N TYR A 134 1.93 -15.50 1.87
CA TYR A 134 1.44 -14.38 2.66
C TYR A 134 -0.10 -14.37 2.78
N TYR A 135 -0.82 -14.62 1.67
CA TYR A 135 -2.30 -14.61 1.68
C TYR A 135 -2.92 -15.77 2.43
N GLU A 136 -2.23 -16.91 2.49
CA GLU A 136 -2.68 -18.10 3.22
C GLU A 136 -2.41 -17.95 4.73
N GLN A 137 -1.35 -17.21 5.08
CA GLN A 137 -0.86 -17.03 6.44
C GLN A 137 -1.31 -15.71 7.10
N ARG A 138 -2.27 -14.99 6.51
CA ARG A 138 -2.74 -13.70 7.04
C ARG A 138 -3.31 -13.78 8.48
N ASP A 139 -3.81 -14.94 8.90
CA ASP A 139 -4.30 -15.16 10.25
C ASP A 139 -3.20 -15.57 11.25
N ASN A 140 -1.94 -15.67 10.80
CA ASN A 140 -0.82 -16.03 11.65
C ASN A 140 -0.25 -14.77 12.35
N VAL A 141 -0.41 -14.71 13.69
CA VAL A 141 0.06 -13.61 14.53
C VAL A 141 1.58 -13.48 14.50
N GLU A 142 2.31 -14.60 14.58
CA GLU A 142 3.78 -14.60 14.57
C GLU A 142 4.35 -14.07 13.24
N LEU A 143 3.70 -14.39 12.13
CA LEU A 143 4.07 -13.83 10.84
C LEU A 143 3.84 -12.32 10.81
N SER A 144 2.72 -11.83 11.34
CA SER A 144 2.44 -10.40 11.43
C SER A 144 3.51 -9.69 12.28
N TYR A 145 3.90 -10.29 13.40
CA TYR A 145 4.99 -9.79 14.25
C TYR A 145 6.34 -9.76 13.52
N LYS A 146 6.66 -10.83 12.78
CA LYS A 146 7.88 -10.92 11.97
C LYS A 146 7.94 -9.80 10.92
N ILE A 147 6.83 -9.55 10.22
CA ILE A 147 6.74 -8.48 9.21
C ILE A 147 6.90 -7.10 9.87
N LEU A 148 6.18 -6.81 10.95
CA LEU A 148 6.30 -5.52 11.65
C LEU A 148 7.74 -5.26 12.12
N LYS A 149 8.42 -6.27 12.69
CA LYS A 149 9.84 -6.17 13.08
C LYS A 149 10.76 -5.89 11.91
N GLU A 150 10.54 -6.55 10.77
CA GLU A 150 11.30 -6.35 9.53
C GLU A 150 11.25 -4.89 9.05
N PHE A 151 10.11 -4.24 9.26
CA PHE A 151 9.93 -2.81 8.95
C PHE A 151 10.31 -1.87 10.08
N GLY A 152 10.91 -2.37 11.17
CA GLY A 152 11.37 -1.58 12.31
C GLY A 152 10.26 -1.05 13.21
N LEU A 153 9.09 -1.69 13.20
CA LEU A 153 7.92 -1.32 13.99
C LEU A 153 7.77 -2.21 15.23
N ASP A 154 7.17 -1.67 16.31
CA ASP A 154 6.84 -2.43 17.51
C ASP A 154 5.63 -3.35 17.24
N PRO A 155 5.79 -4.69 17.22
CA PRO A 155 4.69 -5.60 16.91
C PRO A 155 3.56 -5.54 17.95
N ASN A 156 3.83 -5.12 19.18
CA ASN A 156 2.79 -5.02 20.20
C ASN A 156 1.84 -3.85 19.95
N LYS A 157 2.35 -2.76 19.36
CA LYS A 157 1.57 -1.54 19.07
C LYS A 157 1.09 -1.49 17.63
N GLY A 158 1.91 -1.99 16.70
CA GLY A 158 1.69 -1.85 15.27
C GLY A 158 0.62 -2.77 14.71
N HIS A 159 0.08 -2.33 13.57
CA HIS A 159 -0.85 -3.10 12.75
C HIS A 159 -0.37 -3.11 11.30
N ILE A 160 -0.67 -4.18 10.58
CA ILE A 160 -0.52 -4.27 9.13
C ILE A 160 -1.85 -3.93 8.49
N ILE A 161 -1.84 -3.02 7.52
CA ILE A 161 -3.03 -2.62 6.76
C ILE A 161 -2.74 -2.88 5.29
N ASN A 162 -3.49 -3.79 4.67
CA ASN A 162 -3.29 -4.12 3.27
C ASN A 162 -4.61 -4.31 2.49
N GLY A 163 -4.49 -4.50 1.17
CA GLY A 163 -5.59 -4.70 0.25
C GLY A 163 -5.34 -5.79 -0.78
N HIS A 164 -5.53 -5.49 -2.06
CA HIS A 164 -5.28 -6.32 -3.24
C HIS A 164 -6.19 -7.56 -3.40
N THR A 165 -6.51 -8.23 -2.30
CA THR A 165 -7.42 -9.39 -2.33
C THR A 165 -8.65 -9.03 -1.51
N PRO A 166 -9.79 -8.75 -2.17
CA PRO A 166 -11.01 -8.34 -1.50
C PRO A 166 -11.51 -9.39 -0.50
N VAL A 167 -12.00 -8.91 0.64
CA VAL A 167 -12.63 -9.74 1.66
C VAL A 167 -14.01 -10.19 1.18
N LYS A 168 -14.30 -11.47 1.33
CA LYS A 168 -15.58 -12.07 0.94
C LYS A 168 -16.49 -12.18 2.17
N GLU A 169 -16.98 -11.05 2.68
CA GLU A 169 -17.90 -11.07 3.85
C GLU A 169 -19.18 -11.88 3.59
N LYS A 170 -19.62 -11.96 2.33
CA LYS A 170 -20.78 -12.76 1.95
C LYS A 170 -20.67 -14.24 2.36
N ILE A 171 -19.45 -14.77 2.43
CA ILE A 171 -19.18 -16.14 2.88
C ILE A 171 -18.56 -16.19 4.29
N GLY A 172 -18.66 -15.09 5.05
CA GLY A 172 -18.20 -15.02 6.43
C GLY A 172 -16.71 -14.73 6.62
N GLU A 173 -15.98 -14.29 5.56
CA GLU A 173 -14.58 -13.91 5.73
C GLU A 173 -14.46 -12.64 6.59
N ASN A 174 -13.60 -12.69 7.63
CA ASN A 174 -13.36 -11.56 8.51
C ASN A 174 -12.22 -10.67 7.96
N PRO A 175 -12.41 -9.33 7.82
CA PRO A 175 -11.35 -8.41 7.43
C PRO A 175 -10.25 -8.24 8.50
N LEU A 176 -10.55 -8.55 9.76
CA LEU A 176 -9.58 -8.52 10.85
C LEU A 176 -8.93 -9.89 10.97
N LYS A 177 -7.62 -9.96 10.70
CA LYS A 177 -6.79 -11.15 10.68
C LYS A 177 -5.77 -11.10 11.81
N ALA A 178 -5.18 -12.26 12.15
CA ALA A 178 -4.10 -12.35 13.16
C ALA A 178 -4.46 -11.61 14.46
N ASP A 179 -5.63 -11.93 15.04
CA ASP A 179 -6.15 -11.29 16.26
C ASP A 179 -6.18 -9.75 16.20
N GLY A 180 -6.50 -9.20 15.01
CA GLY A 180 -6.56 -7.77 14.75
C GLY A 180 -5.23 -7.12 14.36
N LYS A 181 -4.11 -7.88 14.34
CA LYS A 181 -2.80 -7.35 13.93
C LYS A 181 -2.69 -7.09 12.43
N LEU A 182 -3.53 -7.73 11.63
CA LEU A 182 -3.61 -7.51 10.20
C LEU A 182 -5.04 -7.14 9.81
N ILE A 183 -5.19 -6.01 9.10
CA ILE A 183 -6.46 -5.44 8.68
C ILE A 183 -6.49 -5.42 7.16
N VAL A 184 -7.45 -6.14 6.56
CA VAL A 184 -7.66 -6.10 5.10
C VAL A 184 -8.74 -5.07 4.81
N ILE A 185 -8.36 -3.96 4.18
CA ILE A 185 -9.29 -2.86 3.87
C ILE A 185 -9.84 -2.90 2.43
N ASP A 186 -9.64 -4.00 1.73
CA ASP A 186 -10.16 -4.21 0.38
C ASP A 186 -11.53 -4.90 0.43
N GLY A 187 -12.59 -4.14 0.21
CA GLY A 187 -13.96 -4.64 0.12
C GLY A 187 -14.47 -4.75 -1.32
N GLY A 188 -13.60 -4.51 -2.32
CA GLY A 188 -13.99 -4.53 -3.72
C GLY A 188 -14.92 -3.35 -4.08
N PHE A 189 -14.40 -2.13 -4.09
CA PHE A 189 -15.15 -0.90 -4.40
C PHE A 189 -15.88 -0.94 -5.74
N SER A 190 -15.35 -1.66 -6.71
CA SER A 190 -15.97 -1.80 -8.02
C SER A 190 -17.30 -2.55 -7.91
N LYS A 191 -18.34 -2.02 -8.55
CA LYS A 191 -19.67 -2.64 -8.63
C LYS A 191 -19.62 -4.11 -9.10
N ALA A 192 -18.65 -4.45 -9.94
CA ALA A 192 -18.44 -5.82 -10.42
C ALA A 192 -18.05 -6.81 -9.29
N TYR A 193 -17.40 -6.34 -8.22
CA TYR A 193 -16.99 -7.17 -7.09
C TYR A 193 -18.07 -7.31 -6.01
N GLN A 194 -19.06 -6.42 -5.94
CA GLN A 194 -20.05 -6.38 -4.86
C GLN A 194 -20.85 -7.68 -4.74
N ASN A 195 -21.14 -8.33 -5.88
CA ASN A 195 -21.80 -9.63 -5.88
C ASN A 195 -20.98 -10.75 -5.22
N THR A 196 -19.66 -10.65 -5.26
CA THR A 196 -18.72 -11.62 -4.70
C THR A 196 -18.38 -11.29 -3.24
N THR A 197 -18.15 -10.02 -2.93
CA THR A 197 -17.73 -9.56 -1.60
C THR A 197 -18.92 -9.38 -0.65
N GLY A 198 -20.07 -8.96 -1.18
CA GLY A 198 -21.26 -8.58 -0.38
C GLY A 198 -21.17 -7.16 0.20
N LEU A 199 -20.17 -6.37 -0.19
CA LEU A 199 -19.88 -5.03 0.33
C LEU A 199 -19.67 -4.03 -0.78
N ALA A 200 -19.78 -2.73 -0.45
CA ALA A 200 -19.34 -1.62 -1.28
C ALA A 200 -17.92 -1.13 -0.92
N GLY A 201 -17.34 -1.60 0.17
CA GLY A 201 -15.99 -1.26 0.59
C GLY A 201 -15.83 -1.07 2.09
N TYR A 202 -14.62 -0.71 2.50
CA TYR A 202 -14.27 -0.39 3.88
C TYR A 202 -13.75 1.03 4.04
N THR A 203 -13.95 1.60 5.22
CA THR A 203 -13.25 2.79 5.70
C THR A 203 -12.58 2.46 7.03
N LEU A 204 -11.27 2.63 7.11
CA LEU A 204 -10.54 2.55 8.37
C LEU A 204 -10.48 3.93 9.01
N LEU A 205 -11.06 4.07 10.19
CA LEU A 205 -11.00 5.28 11.00
C LEU A 205 -9.92 5.10 12.07
N TYR A 206 -8.94 6.01 12.09
CA TYR A 206 -7.88 6.05 13.09
C TYR A 206 -7.87 7.42 13.76
N ASN A 207 -8.04 7.43 15.07
CA ASN A 207 -8.10 8.66 15.86
C ASN A 207 -7.45 8.47 17.24
N SER A 208 -7.57 9.47 18.11
CA SER A 208 -6.96 9.46 19.44
C SER A 208 -7.51 8.40 20.41
N PHE A 209 -8.59 7.72 20.07
CA PHE A 209 -9.22 6.67 20.87
C PHE A 209 -8.99 5.27 20.30
N GLY A 210 -8.24 5.17 19.19
CA GLY A 210 -7.92 3.90 18.57
C GLY A 210 -8.39 3.78 17.12
N MET A 211 -8.66 2.55 16.70
CA MET A 211 -8.96 2.20 15.33
C MET A 211 -10.33 1.54 15.20
N GLN A 212 -11.09 1.91 14.16
CA GLN A 212 -12.39 1.32 13.82
C GLN A 212 -12.46 1.03 12.33
N LEU A 213 -12.96 -0.14 11.97
CA LEU A 213 -13.25 -0.51 10.59
C LEU A 213 -14.75 -0.34 10.33
N VAL A 214 -15.09 0.46 9.34
CA VAL A 214 -16.46 0.69 8.87
C VAL A 214 -16.65 -0.09 7.58
N SER A 215 -17.63 -1.00 7.56
CA SER A 215 -18.04 -1.75 6.36
C SER A 215 -19.25 -1.07 5.74
N HIS A 216 -19.21 -0.77 4.45
CA HIS A 216 -20.31 -0.12 3.72
C HIS A 216 -21.09 -1.13 2.91
N GLN A 217 -22.42 -1.11 3.05
CA GLN A 217 -23.30 -1.93 2.23
C GLN A 217 -23.40 -1.37 0.80
N PRO A 218 -23.68 -2.23 -0.21
CA PRO A 218 -23.88 -1.77 -1.58
C PRO A 218 -25.00 -0.73 -1.68
N PHE A 219 -24.73 0.35 -2.40
CA PHE A 219 -25.73 1.35 -2.76
C PHE A 219 -26.49 0.88 -4.01
N THR A 220 -27.81 0.77 -3.94
CA THR A 220 -28.66 0.27 -5.03
C THR A 220 -28.83 1.31 -6.14
N SER A 221 -29.52 2.41 -5.84
CA SER A 221 -29.70 3.55 -6.73
C SER A 221 -30.14 4.79 -5.96
N ARG A 222 -29.93 5.98 -6.57
CA ARG A 222 -30.45 7.25 -6.04
C ARG A 222 -31.97 7.22 -5.92
N GLN A 223 -32.65 6.64 -6.91
CA GLN A 223 -34.11 6.55 -6.96
C GLN A 223 -34.64 5.68 -5.82
N ASP A 224 -34.03 4.49 -5.62
CA ASP A 224 -34.40 3.57 -4.53
C ASP A 224 -34.19 4.21 -3.15
N ALA A 225 -33.10 4.99 -2.99
CA ALA A 225 -32.84 5.72 -1.75
C ALA A 225 -33.90 6.80 -1.45
N ILE A 226 -34.36 7.52 -2.49
CA ILE A 226 -35.38 8.57 -2.34
C ILE A 226 -36.78 7.97 -2.13
N GLU A 227 -37.18 6.99 -2.97
CA GLU A 227 -38.54 6.43 -2.95
C GLU A 227 -38.80 5.55 -1.72
N ASN A 228 -37.77 4.83 -1.27
CA ASN A 228 -37.87 3.89 -0.14
C ASN A 228 -37.19 4.39 1.14
N GLU A 229 -36.77 5.67 1.18
CA GLU A 229 -36.08 6.29 2.33
C GLU A 229 -34.89 5.44 2.83
N LYS A 230 -34.23 4.73 1.90
CA LYS A 230 -33.08 3.87 2.24
C LYS A 230 -31.83 4.68 2.41
N ASP A 231 -31.21 4.57 3.59
CA ASP A 231 -29.88 5.10 3.84
C ASP A 231 -28.80 4.05 3.52
N ILE A 232 -27.56 4.52 3.35
CA ILE A 232 -26.40 3.64 3.22
C ILE A 232 -26.10 3.03 4.59
N VAL A 233 -26.44 1.76 4.77
CA VAL A 233 -26.16 1.04 6.01
C VAL A 233 -24.66 0.78 6.13
N SER A 234 -24.10 1.16 7.26
CA SER A 234 -22.69 0.91 7.58
C SER A 234 -22.60 0.26 8.95
N THR A 235 -21.77 -0.79 9.05
CA THR A 235 -21.46 -1.43 10.32
C THR A 235 -20.06 -1.04 10.78
N ARG A 236 -19.87 -0.92 12.09
CA ARG A 236 -18.58 -0.55 12.69
C ARG A 236 -18.06 -1.68 13.55
N ARG A 237 -16.76 -1.99 13.38
CA ARG A 237 -16.01 -2.95 14.21
C ARG A 237 -14.86 -2.20 14.86
N ILE A 238 -14.70 -2.38 16.17
CA ILE A 238 -13.52 -1.86 16.88
C ILE A 238 -12.35 -2.79 16.55
N VAL A 239 -11.27 -2.22 16.05
CA VAL A 239 -10.02 -2.93 15.75
C VAL A 239 -9.09 -2.83 16.94
N ASP A 240 -8.89 -1.61 17.44
CA ASP A 240 -8.05 -1.31 18.58
C ASP A 240 -8.67 -0.18 19.39
N LYS A 241 -8.52 -0.24 20.72
CA LYS A 241 -9.07 0.75 21.64
C LYS A 241 -7.98 1.22 22.60
N GLU A 242 -7.70 2.51 22.54
CA GLU A 242 -6.81 3.16 23.50
C GLU A 242 -7.56 3.39 24.82
N LEU A 243 -6.99 2.94 25.92
CA LEU A 243 -7.55 3.18 27.26
C LEU A 243 -7.39 4.65 27.65
N GLU A 244 -6.28 5.24 27.23
CA GLU A 244 -6.00 6.67 27.40
C GLU A 244 -5.92 7.34 26.03
N ARG A 245 -6.49 8.53 25.91
CA ARG A 245 -6.49 9.28 24.66
C ARG A 245 -5.07 9.61 24.21
N LYS A 246 -4.67 9.15 23.03
CA LYS A 246 -3.40 9.55 22.39
C LYS A 246 -3.39 11.04 22.09
N THR A 247 -2.32 11.70 22.50
CA THR A 247 -2.06 13.12 22.18
C THR A 247 -1.26 13.25 20.89
N VAL A 248 -1.27 14.41 20.26
CA VAL A 248 -0.43 14.71 19.08
C VAL A 248 1.04 14.43 19.37
N ARG A 249 1.54 14.74 20.58
CA ARG A 249 2.94 14.52 20.99
C ARG A 249 3.38 13.07 20.85
N GLN A 250 2.47 12.11 20.97
CA GLN A 250 2.75 10.67 20.88
C GLN A 250 2.76 10.15 19.43
N THR A 251 2.33 10.96 18.46
CA THR A 251 2.34 10.62 17.04
C THR A 251 3.69 10.92 16.38
N ASP A 252 3.95 10.38 15.20
CA ASP A 252 5.18 10.64 14.44
C ASP A 252 5.31 12.13 14.08
N VAL A 253 4.18 12.78 13.75
CA VAL A 253 4.16 14.24 13.53
C VAL A 253 4.52 14.99 14.82
N GLY A 254 3.98 14.57 15.95
CA GLY A 254 4.27 15.18 17.25
C GLY A 254 5.72 15.00 17.68
N LYS A 255 6.31 13.83 17.46
CA LYS A 255 7.75 13.57 17.68
C LYS A 255 8.60 14.50 16.84
N LYS A 256 8.29 14.64 15.53
CA LYS A 256 8.98 15.56 14.63
C LYS A 256 8.88 17.02 15.08
N LEU A 257 7.69 17.47 15.45
CA LEU A 257 7.48 18.83 15.97
C LEU A 257 8.26 19.07 17.26
N THR A 258 8.30 18.11 18.18
CA THR A 258 9.07 18.20 19.42
C THR A 258 10.57 18.34 19.13
N GLN A 259 11.09 17.58 18.16
CA GLN A 259 12.48 17.71 17.74
C GLN A 259 12.77 19.09 17.16
N GLN A 260 11.92 19.59 16.26
CA GLN A 260 12.05 20.93 15.67
C GLN A 260 12.05 22.04 16.75
N VAL A 261 11.17 21.93 17.75
CA VAL A 261 11.16 22.88 18.88
C VAL A 261 12.48 22.82 19.67
N THR A 262 12.99 21.62 19.89
CA THR A 262 14.31 21.43 20.57
C THR A 262 15.44 22.07 19.78
N ASP A 263 15.48 21.84 18.46
CA ASP A 263 16.50 22.41 17.56
C ASP A 263 16.43 23.94 17.53
N LEU A 264 15.22 24.51 17.48
CA LEU A 264 15.03 25.96 17.55
C LEU A 264 15.48 26.56 18.89
N HIS A 265 15.24 25.87 20.01
CA HIS A 265 15.76 26.31 21.31
C HIS A 265 17.30 26.26 21.36
N GLN A 266 17.92 25.24 20.77
CA GLN A 266 19.37 25.16 20.68
C GLN A 266 19.94 26.30 19.82
N LEU A 267 19.34 26.54 18.65
CA LEU A 267 19.71 27.65 17.77
C LEU A 267 19.62 29.00 18.49
N LEU A 268 18.50 29.25 19.19
CA LEU A 268 18.30 30.47 19.95
C LEU A 268 19.37 30.65 21.04
N ARG A 269 19.79 29.57 21.72
CA ARG A 269 20.88 29.60 22.70
C ARG A 269 22.20 29.95 22.04
N ALA A 270 22.55 29.36 20.90
CA ALA A 270 23.77 29.61 20.15
C ALA A 270 23.87 31.07 19.69
N TYR A 271 22.75 31.66 19.22
CA TYR A 271 22.70 33.11 18.94
C TYR A 271 22.91 33.97 20.20
N LYS A 272 22.27 33.63 21.32
CA LYS A 272 22.40 34.36 22.57
C LYS A 272 23.79 34.24 23.19
N SER A 273 24.49 33.14 23.01
CA SER A 273 25.86 32.91 23.50
C SER A 273 26.94 33.51 22.58
N GLY A 274 26.56 33.93 21.36
CA GLY A 274 27.51 34.42 20.35
C GLY A 274 28.27 33.31 19.62
N GLU A 275 27.89 32.04 19.79
CA GLU A 275 28.46 30.92 19.03
C GLU A 275 28.10 31.02 17.53
N ILE A 276 26.93 31.59 17.24
CA ILE A 276 26.47 31.89 15.87
C ILE A 276 26.25 33.38 15.78
N VAL A 277 26.91 34.02 14.82
CA VAL A 277 26.76 35.44 14.50
C VAL A 277 26.03 35.54 13.16
N GLU A 278 24.99 36.38 13.09
CA GLU A 278 24.28 36.65 11.88
C GLU A 278 25.20 37.41 10.90
N ASP A 279 25.40 36.85 9.69
CA ASP A 279 26.19 37.51 8.66
C ASP A 279 25.31 38.52 7.94
N LEU A 280 25.32 39.76 8.42
CA LEU A 280 24.53 40.88 7.88
C LEU A 280 25.05 41.40 6.50
N LEU A 281 26.03 40.71 5.88
CA LEU A 281 26.70 41.17 4.66
C LEU A 281 26.29 40.44 3.37
N SER A 282 25.24 39.57 3.36
CA SER A 282 24.84 38.85 2.17
C SER A 282 23.79 39.55 1.28
N ASP A 283 23.39 40.79 1.61
CA ASP A 283 22.54 41.62 0.75
C ASP A 283 23.41 42.69 0.05
N LYS A 284 24.12 42.25 -1.02
CA LYS A 284 24.61 43.15 -2.09
C LYS A 284 24.50 42.48 -3.43
#